data_e7ea039a6162848f0cf9d306d8dc3c07
#
_entry.id   e7ea039a6162848f0cf9d306d8dc3c07
#
_cell.length_a   1.000
_cell.length_b   1.000
_cell.length_c   1.000
_cell.angle_alpha   90.00
_cell.angle_beta   90.00
_cell.angle_gamma   90.00
#
_symmetry.space_group_name_H-M   'P 1'
#
loop_
_entity.id
_entity.type
_entity.pdbx_description
1 polymer ?
#
loop_
_entity_poly.entity_id
_entity_poly.type
_entity_poly.pdbx_seq_one_letter_code
_entity_poly.pdbx_strand_id
1 'polypeptide(L)'
;MRNYLVIPLLIGYCASVEALTLEQSVAQAMINNPKLLQKYARFEARYKDKRAAFSDYLPQVSLYAATGYERIVHNNGRDFDSELNRRELGLRVTQSLFSGFQTVEEVARLDYEIKADRQALVSAAENLSLEIAQVYIELFKSKGVLELSEKNISDHEEILEDIKSRAQKGLSSDADVAQVQSRLATAHSSLLAAKNNHFDLRAQYYDLVGVYPNDLHIPRADTNYLPESLAIAIERAKANHPEIKASIFDVKAAEKQIDREESDFWPKVDLQLDINSNDNIGGFEGPDDDGRIMLTMSYDLYSGGKTVAKTEAAAWRKEEAKAIRDDTYRQVVEGTTLAWNAYRFVTEQKDFYRQNVDYASQAQIGYMKQFVIGRRSLLDVLDSKIELFVARKNYLNASFEEQKASYRLINATGKLIEELRVDTPEAWQLKEQDTEESTKQEVNK
;
A
#
# COMPACT_ATOMS: atom_id res chain seq x y z
N MET A 1 -39.78 21.58 22.81
CA MET A 1 -38.45 21.13 22.45
C MET A 1 -38.08 21.81 21.13
N ARG A 2 -37.22 22.80 21.18
CA ARG A 2 -36.95 23.69 20.02
C ARG A 2 -35.60 23.29 19.45
N ASN A 3 -35.62 22.64 18.26
CA ASN A 3 -34.42 22.30 17.50
C ASN A 3 -33.78 23.58 16.94
N TYR A 4 -32.59 23.92 17.40
CA TYR A 4 -31.74 24.92 16.77
C TYR A 4 -30.97 24.27 15.62
N LEU A 5 -31.35 24.65 14.41
CA LEU A 5 -30.64 24.32 13.19
C LEU A 5 -29.35 25.17 13.16
N VAL A 6 -28.20 24.55 13.49
CA VAL A 6 -26.89 25.18 13.32
C VAL A 6 -26.47 24.95 11.88
N ILE A 7 -26.58 26.00 11.07
CA ILE A 7 -26.01 26.04 9.71
C ILE A 7 -24.50 26.23 9.87
N PRO A 8 -23.63 25.29 9.45
CA PRO A 8 -22.21 25.55 9.44
C PRO A 8 -21.92 26.56 8.33
N LEU A 9 -21.37 27.69 8.70
CA LEU A 9 -20.81 28.70 7.81
C LEU A 9 -19.60 28.08 7.12
N LEU A 10 -19.75 27.72 5.85
CA LEU A 10 -18.67 27.31 4.97
C LEU A 10 -17.77 28.54 4.74
N ILE A 11 -16.77 28.72 5.59
CA ILE A 11 -15.65 29.62 5.32
C ILE A 11 -14.88 29.00 4.17
N GLY A 12 -15.07 29.52 2.98
CA GLY A 12 -14.25 29.20 1.81
C GLY A 12 -12.80 29.57 2.11
N TYR A 13 -12.01 28.58 2.50
CA TYR A 13 -10.57 28.68 2.54
C TYR A 13 -10.13 28.82 1.07
N CYS A 14 -9.84 30.05 0.64
CA CYS A 14 -8.99 30.26 -0.54
C CYS A 14 -7.62 29.68 -0.18
N ALA A 15 -7.44 28.38 -0.41
CA ALA A 15 -6.13 27.78 -0.38
C ALA A 15 -5.31 28.48 -1.48
N SER A 16 -4.41 29.34 -1.06
CA SER A 16 -3.28 29.73 -1.90
C SER A 16 -2.66 28.43 -2.38
N VAL A 17 -2.66 28.20 -3.69
CA VAL A 17 -2.08 27.01 -4.29
C VAL A 17 -0.57 27.17 -4.15
N GLU A 18 -0.03 26.80 -2.99
CA GLU A 18 1.42 26.70 -2.79
C GLU A 18 1.96 25.53 -3.62
N ALA A 19 3.19 25.73 -4.11
CA ALA A 19 3.94 24.66 -4.78
C ALA A 19 4.06 23.46 -3.86
N LEU A 20 3.49 22.31 -4.25
CA LEU A 20 3.57 21.08 -3.46
C LEU A 20 4.97 20.47 -3.57
N THR A 21 5.64 20.31 -2.43
CA THR A 21 6.89 19.53 -2.37
C THR A 21 6.59 18.04 -2.50
N LEU A 22 7.63 17.22 -2.70
CA LEU A 22 7.48 15.76 -2.74
C LEU A 22 6.91 15.24 -1.41
N GLU A 23 7.43 15.74 -0.29
CA GLU A 23 7.00 15.37 1.06
C GLU A 23 5.52 15.71 1.30
N GLN A 24 5.09 16.88 0.88
CA GLN A 24 3.67 17.29 0.97
C GLN A 24 2.77 16.45 0.07
N SER A 25 3.23 16.09 -1.13
CA SER A 25 2.52 15.20 -2.06
C SER A 25 2.31 13.81 -1.45
N VAL A 26 3.35 13.27 -0.83
CA VAL A 26 3.29 11.97 -0.12
C VAL A 26 2.38 12.07 1.11
N ALA A 27 2.52 13.11 1.93
CA ALA A 27 1.67 13.32 3.11
C ALA A 27 0.18 13.41 2.73
N GLN A 28 -0.16 14.12 1.65
CA GLN A 28 -1.52 14.21 1.16
C GLN A 28 -2.05 12.87 0.65
N ALA A 29 -1.25 12.11 -0.07
CA ALA A 29 -1.61 10.79 -0.56
C ALA A 29 -1.80 9.78 0.60
N MET A 30 -1.01 9.86 1.66
CA MET A 30 -1.18 9.00 2.85
C MET A 30 -2.56 9.11 3.49
N ILE A 31 -3.19 10.28 3.40
CA ILE A 31 -4.51 10.53 3.98
C ILE A 31 -5.64 10.14 3.02
N ASN A 32 -5.46 10.39 1.71
CA ASN A 32 -6.56 10.38 0.75
C ASN A 32 -6.49 9.25 -0.28
N ASN A 33 -5.34 8.56 -0.43
CA ASN A 33 -5.19 7.59 -1.51
C ASN A 33 -6.04 6.33 -1.26
N PRO A 34 -6.92 5.92 -2.20
CA PRO A 34 -7.82 4.78 -2.03
C PRO A 34 -7.10 3.44 -1.76
N LYS A 35 -5.89 3.23 -2.30
CA LYS A 35 -5.09 2.01 -2.06
C LYS A 35 -4.70 1.91 -0.58
N LEU A 36 -4.31 3.02 0.06
CA LEU A 36 -3.97 3.05 1.49
C LEU A 36 -5.22 2.96 2.37
N LEU A 37 -6.31 3.64 2.00
CA LEU A 37 -7.58 3.54 2.70
C LEU A 37 -8.11 2.10 2.71
N GLN A 38 -7.94 1.35 1.62
CA GLN A 38 -8.28 -0.08 1.57
C GLN A 38 -7.47 -0.91 2.57
N LYS A 39 -6.16 -0.69 2.64
CA LYS A 39 -5.29 -1.39 3.59
C LYS A 39 -5.59 -1.00 5.04
N TYR A 40 -5.84 0.28 5.28
CA TYR A 40 -6.25 0.77 6.60
C TYR A 40 -7.60 0.17 7.04
N ALA A 41 -8.59 0.12 6.15
CA ALA A 41 -9.88 -0.50 6.46
C ALA A 41 -9.74 -1.98 6.82
N ARG A 42 -8.84 -2.73 6.15
CA ARG A 42 -8.53 -4.11 6.50
C ARG A 42 -7.90 -4.21 7.91
N PHE A 43 -6.94 -3.35 8.21
CA PHE A 43 -6.30 -3.27 9.53
C PHE A 43 -7.33 -2.98 10.64
N GLU A 44 -8.23 -2.00 10.45
CA GLU A 44 -9.32 -1.70 11.39
C GLU A 44 -10.33 -2.85 11.52
N ALA A 45 -10.66 -3.53 10.43
CA ALA A 45 -11.54 -4.70 10.47
C ALA A 45 -10.94 -5.78 11.39
N ARG A 46 -9.63 -6.05 11.31
CA ARG A 46 -8.94 -7.00 12.16
C ARG A 46 -9.02 -6.64 13.65
N TYR A 47 -8.98 -5.36 14.00
CA TYR A 47 -9.24 -4.92 15.38
C TYR A 47 -10.65 -5.27 15.85
N LYS A 48 -11.63 -5.17 14.96
CA LYS A 48 -13.02 -5.55 15.31
C LYS A 48 -13.17 -7.05 15.45
N ASP A 49 -12.46 -7.83 14.60
CA ASP A 49 -12.41 -9.31 14.72
C ASP A 49 -11.81 -9.71 16.08
N LYS A 50 -10.70 -9.12 16.51
CA LYS A 50 -10.11 -9.33 17.84
C LYS A 50 -11.10 -9.01 18.96
N ARG A 51 -11.82 -7.88 18.86
CA ARG A 51 -12.83 -7.50 19.83
C ARG A 51 -14.02 -8.47 19.83
N ALA A 52 -14.41 -8.99 18.67
CA ALA A 52 -15.42 -10.03 18.56
C ALA A 52 -14.98 -11.33 19.24
N ALA A 53 -13.73 -11.77 19.01
CA ALA A 53 -13.17 -12.93 19.73
C ALA A 53 -13.07 -12.70 21.25
N PHE A 54 -12.70 -11.49 21.68
CA PHE A 54 -12.67 -11.13 23.09
C PHE A 54 -14.07 -11.20 23.75
N SER A 55 -15.14 -11.02 22.98
CA SER A 55 -16.51 -11.11 23.52
C SER A 55 -16.88 -12.50 24.02
N ASP A 56 -16.14 -13.55 23.63
CA ASP A 56 -16.33 -14.89 24.16
C ASP A 56 -15.97 -15.01 25.66
N TYR A 57 -15.25 -14.02 26.21
CA TYR A 57 -15.06 -13.89 27.67
C TYR A 57 -16.26 -13.27 28.39
N LEU A 58 -17.23 -12.70 27.69
CA LEU A 58 -18.37 -11.99 28.26
C LEU A 58 -19.62 -12.88 28.23
N PRO A 59 -20.60 -12.65 29.14
CA PRO A 59 -21.84 -13.40 29.12
C PRO A 59 -22.66 -13.09 27.86
N GLN A 60 -23.14 -14.14 27.22
CA GLN A 60 -24.09 -14.06 26.12
C GLN A 60 -25.51 -14.12 26.65
N VAL A 61 -26.33 -13.12 26.31
CA VAL A 61 -27.74 -13.04 26.72
C VAL A 61 -28.61 -13.23 25.49
N SER A 62 -29.52 -14.20 25.53
CA SER A 62 -30.45 -14.49 24.45
C SER A 62 -31.89 -14.53 24.96
N LEU A 63 -32.81 -13.91 24.21
CA LEU A 63 -34.26 -14.00 24.45
C LEU A 63 -34.84 -14.93 23.38
N TYR A 64 -35.65 -15.88 23.85
CA TYR A 64 -36.36 -16.83 22.98
C TYR A 64 -37.84 -16.66 23.18
N ALA A 65 -38.62 -16.65 22.10
CA ALA A 65 -40.08 -16.62 22.14
C ALA A 65 -40.62 -17.53 21.01
N ALA A 66 -41.57 -18.41 21.39
CA ALA A 66 -42.27 -19.26 20.43
C ALA A 66 -43.75 -19.35 20.71
N THR A 67 -44.58 -19.50 19.71
CA THR A 67 -45.99 -19.85 19.82
C THR A 67 -46.34 -20.83 18.69
N GLY A 68 -47.21 -21.78 19.01
CA GLY A 68 -47.60 -22.82 18.07
C GLY A 68 -48.78 -23.65 18.58
N TYR A 69 -49.24 -24.53 17.68
CA TYR A 69 -50.25 -25.52 18.03
C TYR A 69 -49.54 -26.85 18.35
N GLU A 70 -49.86 -27.44 19.54
CA GLU A 70 -49.33 -28.69 20.02
C GLU A 70 -50.46 -29.70 20.17
N ARG A 71 -50.33 -30.88 19.57
CA ARG A 71 -51.20 -32.05 19.78
C ARG A 71 -50.38 -33.20 20.31
N ILE A 72 -50.72 -33.65 21.52
CA ILE A 72 -50.08 -34.77 22.16
C ILE A 72 -51.10 -35.89 22.37
N VAL A 73 -50.75 -37.10 21.90
CA VAL A 73 -51.53 -38.34 22.08
C VAL A 73 -50.72 -39.29 22.93
N HIS A 74 -51.19 -39.60 24.14
CA HIS A 74 -50.55 -40.55 25.07
C HIS A 74 -51.22 -41.93 25.00
N ASN A 75 -50.52 -42.94 24.48
CA ASN A 75 -51.00 -44.32 24.34
C ASN A 75 -50.66 -45.24 25.53
N ASN A 76 -50.41 -44.72 26.73
CA ASN A 76 -49.98 -45.50 27.91
C ASN A 76 -51.14 -45.86 28.87
N GLY A 77 -52.27 -46.32 28.35
CA GLY A 77 -53.37 -46.84 29.17
C GLY A 77 -54.26 -45.79 29.89
N ARG A 78 -53.98 -44.52 29.68
CA ARG A 78 -54.88 -43.42 29.94
C ARG A 78 -54.94 -42.61 28.66
N ASP A 79 -56.06 -42.69 27.91
CA ASP A 79 -56.28 -41.86 26.75
C ASP A 79 -56.32 -40.41 27.19
N PHE A 80 -55.20 -39.68 26.97
CA PHE A 80 -55.09 -38.26 27.17
C PHE A 80 -54.72 -37.63 25.84
N ASP A 81 -55.74 -37.08 25.17
CA ASP A 81 -55.54 -36.29 23.93
C ASP A 81 -55.60 -34.83 24.35
N SER A 82 -54.53 -34.13 24.10
CA SER A 82 -54.40 -32.71 24.37
C SER A 82 -54.11 -31.92 23.10
N GLU A 83 -54.92 -30.91 22.81
CA GLU A 83 -54.79 -29.96 21.71
C GLU A 83 -54.70 -28.56 22.29
N LEU A 84 -53.50 -27.95 22.35
CA LEU A 84 -53.26 -26.71 23.04
C LEU A 84 -52.52 -25.70 22.16
N ASN A 85 -52.75 -24.41 22.38
CA ASN A 85 -51.94 -23.34 21.82
C ASN A 85 -50.74 -23.11 22.76
N ARG A 86 -49.61 -23.65 22.39
CA ARG A 86 -48.35 -23.55 23.13
C ARG A 86 -47.77 -22.13 23.00
N ARG A 87 -47.29 -21.60 24.09
CA ARG A 87 -46.53 -20.31 24.17
C ARG A 87 -45.30 -20.52 25.00
N GLU A 88 -44.18 -19.99 24.56
CA GLU A 88 -42.93 -20.06 25.27
C GLU A 88 -42.23 -18.71 25.23
N LEU A 89 -41.70 -18.26 26.35
CA LEU A 89 -40.80 -17.13 26.49
C LEU A 89 -39.67 -17.50 27.40
N GLY A 90 -38.43 -17.40 26.89
CA GLY A 90 -37.25 -17.79 27.67
C GLY A 90 -36.14 -16.77 27.59
N LEU A 91 -35.47 -16.49 28.69
CA LEU A 91 -34.23 -15.75 28.80
C LEU A 91 -33.11 -16.72 29.17
N ARG A 92 -32.07 -16.76 28.32
CA ARG A 92 -30.88 -17.56 28.58
C ARG A 92 -29.67 -16.65 28.69
N VAL A 93 -28.88 -16.82 29.76
CA VAL A 93 -27.57 -16.24 29.92
C VAL A 93 -26.53 -17.37 29.95
N THR A 94 -25.56 -17.33 29.04
CA THR A 94 -24.47 -18.30 28.99
C THR A 94 -23.15 -17.57 29.19
N GLN A 95 -22.35 -18.01 30.16
CA GLN A 95 -21.01 -17.53 30.41
C GLN A 95 -20.03 -18.69 30.26
N SER A 96 -19.14 -18.61 29.27
CA SER A 96 -18.04 -19.55 29.19
C SER A 96 -17.03 -19.28 30.32
N LEU A 97 -16.77 -20.31 31.13
CA LEU A 97 -15.78 -20.26 32.21
C LEU A 97 -14.45 -20.84 31.78
N PHE A 98 -14.48 -21.83 30.89
CA PHE A 98 -13.31 -22.47 30.32
C PHE A 98 -13.63 -23.04 28.96
N SER A 99 -12.91 -22.61 27.94
CA SER A 99 -13.08 -23.01 26.53
C SER A 99 -11.92 -23.88 26.00
N GLY A 100 -11.13 -24.52 26.88
CA GLY A 100 -9.94 -25.24 26.48
C GLY A 100 -8.82 -24.31 25.94
N PHE A 101 -8.73 -23.09 26.44
CA PHE A 101 -7.83 -22.03 25.95
C PHE A 101 -8.19 -21.44 24.57
N GLN A 102 -9.26 -21.90 23.91
CA GLN A 102 -9.64 -21.45 22.55
C GLN A 102 -9.69 -19.92 22.41
N THR A 103 -10.37 -19.23 23.33
CA THR A 103 -10.53 -17.78 23.31
C THR A 103 -9.19 -17.06 23.50
N VAL A 104 -8.35 -17.56 24.43
CA VAL A 104 -7.00 -16.99 24.69
C VAL A 104 -6.15 -17.04 23.42
N GLU A 105 -6.07 -18.20 22.78
CA GLU A 105 -5.23 -18.41 21.61
C GLU A 105 -5.79 -17.72 20.35
N GLU A 106 -7.13 -17.63 20.22
CA GLU A 106 -7.77 -16.89 19.14
C GLU A 106 -7.50 -15.37 19.26
N VAL A 107 -7.59 -14.79 20.45
CA VAL A 107 -7.26 -13.37 20.68
C VAL A 107 -5.78 -13.12 20.43
N ALA A 108 -4.88 -14.01 20.86
CA ALA A 108 -3.45 -13.91 20.60
C ALA A 108 -3.12 -14.03 19.09
N ARG A 109 -3.77 -14.96 18.38
CA ARG A 109 -3.65 -15.12 16.93
C ARG A 109 -4.01 -13.83 16.20
N LEU A 110 -5.18 -13.27 16.52
CA LEU A 110 -5.66 -12.02 15.92
C LEU A 110 -4.77 -10.81 16.27
N ASP A 111 -4.13 -10.81 17.44
CA ASP A 111 -3.15 -9.79 17.80
C ASP A 111 -1.93 -9.80 16.87
N TYR A 112 -1.40 -10.99 16.55
CA TYR A 112 -0.32 -11.10 15.56
C TYR A 112 -0.76 -10.74 14.15
N GLU A 113 -1.98 -11.09 13.75
CA GLU A 113 -2.54 -10.67 12.45
C GLU A 113 -2.72 -9.14 12.36
N ILE A 114 -3.13 -8.46 13.43
CA ILE A 114 -3.17 -6.99 13.52
C ILE A 114 -1.78 -6.40 13.28
N LYS A 115 -0.75 -6.97 13.94
CA LYS A 115 0.64 -6.53 13.75
C LYS A 115 1.12 -6.77 12.32
N ALA A 116 0.74 -7.88 11.69
CA ALA A 116 1.06 -8.18 10.28
C ALA A 116 0.35 -7.21 9.34
N ASP A 117 -0.97 -7.01 9.48
CA ASP A 117 -1.76 -6.08 8.66
C ASP A 117 -1.25 -4.63 8.81
N ARG A 118 -0.80 -4.21 10.00
CA ARG A 118 -0.13 -2.90 10.19
C ARG A 118 1.17 -2.79 9.38
N GLN A 119 2.02 -3.82 9.41
CA GLN A 119 3.26 -3.80 8.62
C GLN A 119 2.97 -3.82 7.11
N ALA A 120 1.94 -4.54 6.68
CA ALA A 120 1.47 -4.53 5.30
C ALA A 120 0.93 -3.15 4.86
N LEU A 121 0.29 -2.40 5.77
CA LEU A 121 -0.12 -1.01 5.54
C LEU A 121 1.09 -0.09 5.39
N VAL A 122 2.10 -0.22 6.26
CA VAL A 122 3.36 0.54 6.17
C VAL A 122 4.10 0.21 4.86
N SER A 123 4.16 -1.07 4.45
CA SER A 123 4.75 -1.47 3.16
C SER A 123 4.03 -0.83 1.98
N ALA A 124 2.69 -0.81 2.01
CA ALA A 124 1.90 -0.16 0.97
C ALA A 124 2.16 1.35 0.90
N ALA A 125 2.36 2.00 2.05
CA ALA A 125 2.70 3.42 2.13
C ALA A 125 4.12 3.71 1.61
N GLU A 126 5.11 2.89 1.95
CA GLU A 126 6.47 2.96 1.40
C GLU A 126 6.47 2.84 -0.13
N ASN A 127 5.74 1.87 -0.67
CA ASN A 127 5.65 1.64 -2.11
C ASN A 127 4.90 2.77 -2.83
N LEU A 128 3.79 3.28 -2.25
CA LEU A 128 3.09 4.44 -2.80
C LEU A 128 3.97 5.69 -2.79
N SER A 129 4.74 5.91 -1.72
CA SER A 129 5.70 7.03 -1.62
C SER A 129 6.75 6.96 -2.73
N LEU A 130 7.23 5.76 -3.05
CA LEU A 130 8.15 5.54 -4.17
C LEU A 130 7.47 5.82 -5.52
N GLU A 131 6.24 5.34 -5.75
CA GLU A 131 5.49 5.63 -6.97
C GLU A 131 5.31 7.15 -7.17
N ILE A 132 4.94 7.87 -6.10
CA ILE A 132 4.80 9.33 -6.13
C ILE A 132 6.14 10.00 -6.43
N ALA A 133 7.23 9.60 -5.76
CA ALA A 133 8.56 10.16 -5.99
C ALA A 133 9.00 9.96 -7.46
N GLN A 134 8.75 8.79 -8.02
CA GLN A 134 9.07 8.50 -9.42
C GLN A 134 8.29 9.38 -10.40
N VAL A 135 6.97 9.50 -10.24
CA VAL A 135 6.14 10.34 -11.11
C VAL A 135 6.47 11.83 -10.93
N TYR A 136 6.73 12.26 -9.71
CA TYR A 136 7.15 13.63 -9.38
C TYR A 136 8.47 13.99 -10.09
N ILE A 137 9.46 13.12 -10.05
CA ILE A 137 10.76 13.29 -10.73
C ILE A 137 10.58 13.26 -12.25
N GLU A 138 9.74 12.37 -12.79
CA GLU A 138 9.44 12.30 -14.22
C GLU A 138 8.75 13.57 -14.73
N LEU A 139 7.89 14.20 -13.93
CA LEU A 139 7.30 15.51 -14.26
C LEU A 139 8.36 16.59 -14.42
N PHE A 140 9.33 16.64 -13.50
CA PHE A 140 10.47 17.55 -13.63
C PHE A 140 11.28 17.30 -14.91
N LYS A 141 11.63 16.03 -15.13
CA LYS A 141 12.34 15.62 -16.34
C LYS A 141 11.59 16.02 -17.60
N SER A 142 10.25 15.80 -17.63
CA SER A 142 9.43 16.15 -18.80
C SER A 142 9.43 17.66 -19.09
N LYS A 143 9.43 18.50 -18.05
CA LYS A 143 9.56 19.95 -18.19
C LYS A 143 10.90 20.33 -18.82
N GLY A 144 12.00 19.75 -18.35
CA GLY A 144 13.32 19.96 -18.94
C GLY A 144 13.43 19.46 -20.40
N VAL A 145 12.75 18.34 -20.73
CA VAL A 145 12.68 17.86 -22.13
C VAL A 145 11.87 18.82 -23.00
N LEU A 146 10.79 19.40 -22.50
CA LEU A 146 10.03 20.43 -23.24
C LEU A 146 10.90 21.65 -23.55
N GLU A 147 11.60 22.20 -22.55
CA GLU A 147 12.51 23.35 -22.73
C GLU A 147 13.62 23.05 -23.75
N LEU A 148 14.22 21.86 -23.69
CA LEU A 148 15.22 21.43 -24.68
C LEU A 148 14.62 21.30 -26.09
N SER A 149 13.39 20.78 -26.22
CA SER A 149 12.71 20.62 -27.50
C SER A 149 12.32 21.97 -28.12
N GLU A 150 11.86 22.92 -27.32
CA GLU A 150 11.56 24.27 -27.76
C GLU A 150 12.84 24.99 -28.22
N LYS A 151 13.93 24.85 -27.47
CA LYS A 151 15.23 25.39 -27.87
C LYS A 151 15.72 24.77 -29.19
N ASN A 152 15.53 23.46 -29.38
CA ASN A 152 15.90 22.77 -30.62
C ASN A 152 15.11 23.30 -31.83
N ILE A 153 13.82 23.58 -31.68
CA ILE A 153 13.00 24.23 -32.72
C ILE A 153 13.55 25.60 -33.05
N SER A 154 13.75 26.46 -32.04
CA SER A 154 14.30 27.81 -32.24
C SER A 154 15.65 27.78 -32.98
N ASP A 155 16.52 26.85 -32.62
CA ASP A 155 17.83 26.68 -33.30
C ASP A 155 17.68 26.27 -34.77
N HIS A 156 16.69 25.43 -35.14
CA HIS A 156 16.43 25.05 -36.53
C HIS A 156 15.73 26.17 -37.32
N GLU A 157 14.87 26.97 -36.70
CA GLU A 157 14.24 28.14 -37.31
C GLU A 157 15.29 29.18 -37.68
N GLU A 158 16.25 29.47 -36.78
CA GLU A 158 17.36 30.40 -37.06
C GLU A 158 18.21 29.92 -38.26
N ILE A 159 18.55 28.63 -38.33
CA ILE A 159 19.28 28.05 -39.45
C ILE A 159 18.45 28.13 -40.74
N LEU A 160 17.15 27.86 -40.70
CA LEU A 160 16.29 27.92 -41.86
C LEU A 160 16.27 29.33 -42.47
N GLU A 161 16.22 30.35 -41.63
CA GLU A 161 16.23 31.74 -42.09
C GLU A 161 17.59 32.09 -42.76
N ASP A 162 18.74 31.71 -42.15
CA ASP A 162 20.07 31.93 -42.75
C ASP A 162 20.21 31.20 -44.10
N ILE A 163 19.79 29.92 -44.18
CA ILE A 163 19.91 29.13 -45.40
C ILE A 163 19.00 29.65 -46.51
N LYS A 164 17.77 30.09 -46.20
CA LYS A 164 16.89 30.75 -47.17
C LYS A 164 17.53 32.04 -47.72
N SER A 165 18.11 32.86 -46.84
CA SER A 165 18.84 34.07 -47.28
C SER A 165 20.04 33.74 -48.17
N ARG A 166 20.79 32.70 -47.87
CA ARG A 166 21.91 32.23 -48.71
C ARG A 166 21.44 31.67 -50.04
N ALA A 167 20.36 30.92 -50.11
CA ALA A 167 19.79 30.36 -51.33
C ALA A 167 19.34 31.49 -52.27
N GLN A 168 18.67 32.54 -51.74
CA GLN A 168 18.31 33.75 -52.53
C GLN A 168 19.52 34.46 -53.13
N LYS A 169 20.68 34.39 -52.51
CA LYS A 169 21.96 34.94 -53.00
C LYS A 169 22.75 33.99 -53.88
N GLY A 170 22.21 32.78 -54.17
CA GLY A 170 22.89 31.73 -54.94
C GLY A 170 24.04 31.02 -54.21
N LEU A 171 24.12 31.17 -52.88
CA LEU A 171 25.17 30.60 -52.02
C LEU A 171 24.77 29.26 -51.35
N SER A 172 23.53 28.83 -51.55
CA SER A 172 22.99 27.52 -51.04
C SER A 172 21.99 26.99 -52.06
N SER A 173 21.68 25.70 -52.00
CA SER A 173 20.74 25.04 -52.90
C SER A 173 19.32 24.94 -52.32
N ASP A 174 18.30 24.77 -53.18
CA ASP A 174 16.93 24.47 -52.73
C ASP A 174 16.86 23.14 -51.95
N ALA A 175 17.78 22.21 -52.24
CA ALA A 175 17.90 20.95 -51.47
C ALA A 175 18.34 21.18 -50.02
N ASP A 176 19.21 22.16 -49.77
CA ASP A 176 19.64 22.55 -48.42
C ASP A 176 18.45 23.15 -47.64
N VAL A 177 17.62 24.01 -48.28
CA VAL A 177 16.41 24.54 -47.68
C VAL A 177 15.42 23.43 -47.31
N ALA A 178 15.17 22.52 -48.24
CA ALA A 178 14.29 21.36 -48.01
C ALA A 178 14.78 20.46 -46.87
N GLN A 179 16.11 20.27 -46.74
CA GLN A 179 16.71 19.49 -45.68
C GLN A 179 16.49 20.14 -44.30
N VAL A 180 16.71 21.46 -44.15
CA VAL A 180 16.45 22.14 -42.88
C VAL A 180 14.96 22.14 -42.54
N GLN A 181 14.05 22.31 -43.53
CA GLN A 181 12.62 22.20 -43.33
C GLN A 181 12.21 20.80 -42.82
N SER A 182 12.80 19.73 -43.36
CA SER A 182 12.56 18.34 -42.89
C SER A 182 12.99 18.15 -41.43
N ARG A 183 14.18 18.68 -41.06
CA ARG A 183 14.67 18.62 -39.66
C ARG A 183 13.76 19.45 -38.71
N LEU A 184 13.30 20.61 -39.12
CA LEU A 184 12.36 21.44 -38.36
C LEU A 184 11.02 20.72 -38.15
N ALA A 185 10.47 20.09 -39.19
CA ALA A 185 9.24 19.27 -39.05
C ALA A 185 9.41 18.13 -38.05
N THR A 186 10.57 17.47 -38.06
CA THR A 186 10.90 16.42 -37.09
C THR A 186 11.00 17.00 -35.67
N ALA A 187 11.59 18.19 -35.50
CA ALA A 187 11.67 18.84 -34.19
C ALA A 187 10.29 19.20 -33.64
N HIS A 188 9.37 19.70 -34.46
CA HIS A 188 7.98 19.96 -34.08
C HIS A 188 7.24 18.68 -33.67
N SER A 189 7.40 17.58 -34.42
CA SER A 189 6.83 16.29 -34.05
C SER A 189 7.34 15.80 -32.70
N SER A 190 8.64 15.96 -32.43
CA SER A 190 9.27 15.59 -31.16
C SER A 190 8.74 16.45 -29.99
N LEU A 191 8.49 17.75 -30.20
CA LEU A 191 7.89 18.62 -29.19
C LEU A 191 6.45 18.16 -28.84
N LEU A 192 5.65 17.82 -29.86
CA LEU A 192 4.28 17.32 -29.60
C LEU A 192 4.29 16.01 -28.80
N ALA A 193 5.20 15.10 -29.11
CA ALA A 193 5.38 13.89 -28.31
C ALA A 193 5.80 14.19 -26.86
N ALA A 194 6.71 15.15 -26.66
CA ALA A 194 7.11 15.58 -25.32
C ALA A 194 5.95 16.24 -24.55
N LYS A 195 5.11 17.05 -25.22
CA LYS A 195 3.91 17.62 -24.61
C LYS A 195 2.92 16.55 -24.18
N ASN A 196 2.64 15.58 -25.04
CA ASN A 196 1.75 14.46 -24.68
C ASN A 196 2.25 13.73 -23.43
N ASN A 197 3.53 13.33 -23.41
CA ASN A 197 4.12 12.67 -22.25
C ASN A 197 4.02 13.51 -20.97
N HIS A 198 4.20 14.84 -21.07
CA HIS A 198 4.03 15.72 -19.91
C HIS A 198 2.58 15.72 -19.37
N PHE A 199 1.58 15.74 -20.25
CA PHE A 199 0.17 15.65 -19.84
C PHE A 199 -0.19 14.29 -19.25
N ASP A 200 0.33 13.19 -19.80
CA ASP A 200 0.14 11.84 -19.27
C ASP A 200 0.70 11.72 -17.83
N LEU A 201 1.89 12.26 -17.59
CA LEU A 201 2.49 12.29 -16.25
C LEU A 201 1.69 13.15 -15.25
N ARG A 202 1.08 14.26 -15.71
CA ARG A 202 0.18 15.06 -14.87
C ARG A 202 -1.06 14.27 -14.45
N ALA A 203 -1.63 13.46 -15.36
CA ALA A 203 -2.75 12.59 -15.06
C ALA A 203 -2.35 11.47 -14.08
N GLN A 204 -1.17 10.86 -14.27
CA GLN A 204 -0.64 9.85 -13.33
C GLN A 204 -0.39 10.44 -11.93
N TYR A 205 0.16 11.65 -11.85
CA TYR A 205 0.34 12.33 -10.57
C TYR A 205 -1.01 12.58 -9.87
N TYR A 206 -2.04 13.02 -10.62
CA TYR A 206 -3.38 13.20 -10.07
C TYR A 206 -3.97 11.90 -9.52
N ASP A 207 -3.78 10.77 -10.21
CA ASP A 207 -4.23 9.45 -9.75
C ASP A 207 -3.61 9.07 -8.39
N LEU A 208 -2.33 9.39 -8.20
CA LEU A 208 -1.61 9.03 -6.98
C LEU A 208 -1.90 9.99 -5.81
N VAL A 209 -1.96 11.30 -6.07
CA VAL A 209 -1.99 12.35 -5.03
C VAL A 209 -3.39 12.95 -4.84
N GLY A 210 -4.26 12.87 -5.85
CA GLY A 210 -5.62 13.40 -5.84
C GLY A 210 -5.74 14.88 -6.22
N VAL A 211 -4.62 15.55 -6.53
CA VAL A 211 -4.59 16.96 -7.01
C VAL A 211 -3.65 17.09 -8.19
N TYR A 212 -3.89 18.08 -9.06
CA TYR A 212 -2.97 18.35 -10.16
C TYR A 212 -1.69 19.03 -9.67
N PRO A 213 -0.54 18.68 -10.29
CA PRO A 213 0.74 19.31 -9.92
C PRO A 213 0.76 20.79 -10.35
N ASN A 214 1.09 21.65 -9.41
CA ASN A 214 1.41 23.05 -9.65
C ASN A 214 2.86 23.26 -9.21
N ASP A 215 3.52 24.28 -9.68
CA ASP A 215 4.92 24.66 -9.41
C ASP A 215 5.69 23.69 -8.48
N LEU A 216 6.30 22.67 -9.08
CA LEU A 216 7.02 21.63 -8.33
C LEU A 216 8.43 22.11 -7.97
N HIS A 217 8.97 21.66 -6.85
CA HIS A 217 10.37 21.86 -6.46
C HIS A 217 11.20 20.62 -6.77
N ILE A 218 12.48 20.82 -7.19
CA ILE A 218 13.37 19.67 -7.48
C ILE A 218 13.63 18.89 -6.20
N PRO A 219 13.17 17.63 -6.08
CA PRO A 219 13.42 16.83 -4.91
C PRO A 219 14.89 16.37 -4.90
N ARG A 220 15.46 16.21 -3.71
CA ARG A 220 16.79 15.61 -3.54
C ARG A 220 16.73 14.64 -2.38
N ALA A 221 17.08 13.40 -2.64
CA ALA A 221 17.20 12.39 -1.59
C ALA A 221 18.32 12.77 -0.60
N ASP A 222 18.03 12.58 0.70
CA ASP A 222 19.04 12.78 1.74
C ASP A 222 20.10 11.68 1.66
N THR A 223 21.34 12.08 1.38
CA THR A 223 22.46 11.15 1.21
C THR A 223 22.80 10.35 2.47
N ASN A 224 22.37 10.78 3.65
CA ASN A 224 22.57 10.05 4.90
C ASN A 224 21.80 8.72 4.95
N TYR A 225 20.70 8.63 4.20
CA TYR A 225 19.90 7.40 4.09
C TYR A 225 20.45 6.44 3.05
N LEU A 226 21.32 6.89 2.13
CA LEU A 226 21.95 6.03 1.15
C LEU A 226 23.00 5.13 1.84
N PRO A 227 22.96 3.81 1.62
CA PRO A 227 23.97 2.91 2.16
C PRO A 227 25.31 3.09 1.43
N GLU A 228 26.43 2.90 2.13
CA GLU A 228 27.78 3.02 1.57
C GLU A 228 28.21 1.77 0.78
N SER A 229 27.56 0.63 1.02
CA SER A 229 27.87 -0.65 0.34
C SER A 229 26.63 -1.53 0.22
N LEU A 230 26.68 -2.48 -0.73
CA LEU A 230 25.62 -3.48 -0.90
C LEU A 230 25.37 -4.29 0.39
N ALA A 231 26.42 -4.64 1.11
CA ALA A 231 26.30 -5.41 2.34
C ALA A 231 25.50 -4.65 3.40
N ILE A 232 25.80 -3.35 3.60
CA ILE A 232 25.05 -2.47 4.52
C ILE A 232 23.60 -2.29 4.04
N ALA A 233 23.38 -2.17 2.73
CA ALA A 233 22.02 -2.07 2.16
C ALA A 233 21.18 -3.29 2.51
N ILE A 234 21.73 -4.50 2.32
CA ILE A 234 21.07 -5.76 2.63
C ILE A 234 20.79 -5.91 4.13
N GLU A 235 21.74 -5.56 4.97
CA GLU A 235 21.54 -5.58 6.45
C GLU A 235 20.42 -4.64 6.89
N ARG A 236 20.44 -3.39 6.40
CA ARG A 236 19.36 -2.41 6.66
C ARG A 236 18.00 -2.92 6.17
N ALA A 237 17.94 -3.50 4.96
CA ALA A 237 16.73 -4.04 4.40
C ALA A 237 16.16 -5.19 5.26
N LYS A 238 16.99 -6.16 5.65
CA LYS A 238 16.59 -7.27 6.51
C LYS A 238 16.07 -6.82 7.88
N ALA A 239 16.63 -5.76 8.44
CA ALA A 239 16.23 -5.24 9.75
C ALA A 239 14.94 -4.40 9.69
N ASN A 240 14.75 -3.62 8.63
CA ASN A 240 13.73 -2.57 8.62
C ASN A 240 12.55 -2.84 7.69
N HIS A 241 12.72 -3.68 6.63
CA HIS A 241 11.71 -3.83 5.59
C HIS A 241 10.37 -4.30 6.16
N PRO A 242 9.26 -3.57 5.93
CA PRO A 242 7.98 -3.87 6.56
C PRO A 242 7.38 -5.21 6.11
N GLU A 243 7.64 -5.67 4.88
CA GLU A 243 7.16 -6.99 4.41
C GLU A 243 7.81 -8.15 5.19
N ILE A 244 9.11 -8.04 5.53
CA ILE A 244 9.76 -9.03 6.39
C ILE A 244 9.11 -9.05 7.77
N LYS A 245 8.86 -7.86 8.36
CA LYS A 245 8.20 -7.75 9.66
C LYS A 245 6.79 -8.34 9.63
N ALA A 246 6.04 -8.10 8.56
CA ALA A 246 4.71 -8.68 8.37
C ALA A 246 4.78 -10.21 8.34
N SER A 247 5.65 -10.80 7.52
CA SER A 247 5.79 -12.26 7.38
C SER A 247 6.23 -12.96 8.69
N ILE A 248 7.01 -12.26 9.53
CA ILE A 248 7.37 -12.78 10.87
C ILE A 248 6.13 -12.85 11.76
N PHE A 249 5.25 -11.83 11.71
CA PHE A 249 4.00 -11.86 12.49
C PHE A 249 3.01 -12.90 11.96
N ASP A 250 2.95 -13.12 10.64
CA ASP A 250 2.13 -14.18 10.04
C ASP A 250 2.55 -15.57 10.51
N VAL A 251 3.87 -15.84 10.65
CA VAL A 251 4.35 -17.11 11.23
C VAL A 251 3.90 -17.25 12.69
N LYS A 252 3.94 -16.18 13.49
CA LYS A 252 3.46 -16.21 14.89
C LYS A 252 1.95 -16.42 14.98
N ALA A 253 1.19 -15.81 14.06
CA ALA A 253 -0.25 -16.02 13.97
C ALA A 253 -0.57 -17.48 13.61
N ALA A 254 0.16 -18.09 12.66
CA ALA A 254 0.01 -19.50 12.30
C ALA A 254 0.40 -20.46 13.45
N GLU A 255 1.34 -20.05 14.31
CA GLU A 255 1.70 -20.78 15.53
C GLU A 255 0.53 -20.79 16.52
N LYS A 256 -0.06 -19.62 16.77
CA LYS A 256 -1.26 -19.50 17.63
C LYS A 256 -2.49 -20.21 17.06
N GLN A 257 -2.58 -20.39 15.74
CA GLN A 257 -3.61 -21.20 15.13
C GLN A 257 -3.49 -22.69 15.52
N ILE A 258 -2.26 -23.23 15.70
CA ILE A 258 -2.07 -24.59 16.18
C ILE A 258 -2.60 -24.71 17.62
N ASP A 259 -2.17 -23.80 18.51
CA ASP A 259 -2.59 -23.77 19.91
C ASP A 259 -4.14 -23.69 20.02
N ARG A 260 -4.76 -22.90 19.15
CA ARG A 260 -6.22 -22.79 19.05
C ARG A 260 -6.90 -24.06 18.59
N GLU A 261 -6.37 -24.81 17.62
CA GLU A 261 -6.94 -26.09 17.19
C GLU A 261 -6.73 -27.17 18.27
N GLU A 262 -5.66 -27.09 19.05
CA GLU A 262 -5.40 -27.98 20.20
C GLU A 262 -6.41 -27.79 21.34
N SER A 263 -7.09 -26.64 21.40
CA SER A 263 -8.13 -26.36 22.39
C SER A 263 -9.28 -27.37 22.36
N ASP A 264 -9.56 -28.00 21.22
CA ASP A 264 -10.59 -29.02 21.07
C ASP A 264 -10.21 -30.37 21.77
N PHE A 265 -8.97 -30.53 22.28
CA PHE A 265 -8.56 -31.62 23.14
C PHE A 265 -8.92 -31.42 24.62
N TRP A 266 -9.41 -30.24 24.99
CA TRP A 266 -9.76 -29.91 26.38
C TRP A 266 -11.27 -29.86 26.57
N PRO A 267 -11.77 -30.12 27.81
CA PRO A 267 -13.19 -29.94 28.12
C PRO A 267 -13.57 -28.47 28.04
N LYS A 268 -14.86 -28.19 27.77
CA LYS A 268 -15.47 -26.85 27.84
C LYS A 268 -16.40 -26.79 29.04
N VAL A 269 -16.37 -25.70 29.79
CA VAL A 269 -17.19 -25.47 30.99
C VAL A 269 -17.92 -24.18 30.89
N ASP A 270 -19.24 -24.23 30.92
CA ASP A 270 -20.14 -23.09 30.83
C ASP A 270 -21.06 -22.98 32.04
N LEU A 271 -21.29 -21.77 32.48
CA LEU A 271 -22.36 -21.43 33.45
C LEU A 271 -23.57 -20.94 32.64
N GLN A 272 -24.70 -21.64 32.83
CA GLN A 272 -25.97 -21.30 32.17
C GLN A 272 -27.03 -20.92 33.19
N LEU A 273 -27.72 -19.79 32.96
CA LEU A 273 -28.91 -19.35 33.62
C LEU A 273 -30.05 -19.35 32.61
N ASP A 274 -31.08 -20.18 32.85
CA ASP A 274 -32.31 -20.20 32.06
C ASP A 274 -33.47 -19.75 32.93
N ILE A 275 -34.29 -18.84 32.43
CA ILE A 275 -35.57 -18.43 33.03
C ILE A 275 -36.60 -18.56 31.92
N ASN A 276 -37.58 -19.41 32.13
CA ASN A 276 -38.63 -19.73 31.16
C ASN A 276 -39.99 -19.44 31.73
N SER A 277 -40.86 -18.81 30.94
CA SER A 277 -42.26 -18.67 31.20
C SER A 277 -43.04 -19.25 30.06
N ASN A 278 -43.68 -20.38 30.32
CA ASN A 278 -44.35 -21.16 29.30
C ASN A 278 -45.85 -21.23 29.62
N ASP A 279 -46.66 -21.51 28.64
CA ASP A 279 -48.10 -21.75 28.76
C ASP A 279 -48.53 -22.82 27.81
N ASN A 280 -49.29 -23.81 28.29
CA ASN A 280 -49.80 -24.92 27.55
C ASN A 280 -48.72 -25.80 26.93
N ILE A 281 -47.76 -26.29 27.72
CA ILE A 281 -46.61 -27.07 27.27
C ILE A 281 -46.74 -28.55 27.68
N GLY A 282 -46.32 -29.46 26.81
CA GLY A 282 -46.27 -30.91 27.13
C GLY A 282 -47.62 -31.57 27.32
N GLY A 283 -48.69 -30.98 26.76
CA GLY A 283 -50.06 -31.52 26.89
C GLY A 283 -50.82 -31.06 28.13
N PHE A 284 -50.21 -30.19 28.96
CA PHE A 284 -50.84 -29.63 30.16
C PHE A 284 -51.29 -28.19 29.90
N GLU A 285 -52.52 -27.88 30.29
CA GLU A 285 -53.10 -26.54 30.19
C GLU A 285 -52.63 -25.63 31.35
N GLY A 286 -52.23 -24.40 31.04
CA GLY A 286 -51.85 -23.39 32.00
C GLY A 286 -50.35 -23.04 32.02
N PRO A 287 -49.94 -22.15 32.95
CA PRO A 287 -48.57 -21.69 33.05
C PRO A 287 -47.64 -22.75 33.66
N ASP A 288 -46.43 -22.82 33.10
CA ASP A 288 -45.33 -23.65 33.56
C ASP A 288 -44.01 -22.83 33.52
N ASP A 289 -43.72 -22.14 34.63
CA ASP A 289 -42.60 -21.26 34.82
C ASP A 289 -41.44 -21.97 35.48
N ASP A 290 -40.24 -21.93 34.93
CA ASP A 290 -39.03 -22.52 35.53
C ASP A 290 -37.81 -21.61 35.47
N GLY A 291 -36.93 -21.75 36.45
CA GLY A 291 -35.63 -21.09 36.49
C GLY A 291 -34.54 -22.07 36.88
N ARG A 292 -33.43 -22.07 36.12
CA ARG A 292 -32.32 -23.00 36.32
C ARG A 292 -30.98 -22.30 36.26
N ILE A 293 -30.05 -22.64 37.16
CA ILE A 293 -28.66 -22.29 37.09
C ILE A 293 -27.89 -23.60 37.01
N MET A 294 -27.11 -23.77 35.95
CA MET A 294 -26.39 -25.02 35.70
C MET A 294 -24.92 -24.71 35.34
N LEU A 295 -24.02 -25.48 35.93
CA LEU A 295 -22.65 -25.60 35.46
C LEU A 295 -22.59 -26.82 34.53
N THR A 296 -22.34 -26.59 33.26
CA THR A 296 -22.29 -27.64 32.23
C THR A 296 -20.85 -27.87 31.79
N MET A 297 -20.43 -29.12 31.71
CA MET A 297 -19.15 -29.51 31.13
C MET A 297 -19.41 -30.41 29.93
N SER A 298 -18.80 -30.06 28.81
CA SER A 298 -18.78 -30.86 27.59
C SER A 298 -17.36 -31.29 27.25
N TYR A 299 -17.16 -32.56 26.93
CA TYR A 299 -15.86 -33.11 26.55
C TYR A 299 -16.01 -34.21 25.51
N ASP A 300 -15.48 -33.97 24.32
CA ASP A 300 -15.48 -34.92 23.22
C ASP A 300 -14.35 -35.93 23.37
N LEU A 301 -14.63 -37.08 23.93
CA LEU A 301 -13.62 -38.14 24.12
C LEU A 301 -13.08 -38.72 22.82
N TYR A 302 -13.86 -38.66 21.74
CA TYR A 302 -13.48 -39.12 20.41
C TYR A 302 -14.28 -38.38 19.34
N SER A 303 -13.59 -37.59 18.53
CA SER A 303 -14.17 -36.79 17.45
C SER A 303 -13.98 -37.40 16.04
N GLY A 304 -13.76 -38.72 15.96
CA GLY A 304 -13.51 -39.42 14.69
C GLY A 304 -12.17 -39.03 14.01
N GLY A 305 -11.19 -38.54 14.77
CA GLY A 305 -9.90 -38.04 14.26
C GLY A 305 -9.93 -36.60 13.75
N LYS A 306 -11.06 -35.88 13.87
CA LYS A 306 -11.24 -34.52 13.37
C LYS A 306 -10.24 -33.52 13.99
N THR A 307 -10.09 -33.57 15.32
CA THR A 307 -9.21 -32.64 16.05
C THR A 307 -7.75 -32.87 15.66
N VAL A 308 -7.29 -34.12 15.58
CA VAL A 308 -5.94 -34.49 15.14
C VAL A 308 -5.67 -33.94 13.72
N ALA A 309 -6.60 -34.21 12.78
CA ALA A 309 -6.43 -33.74 11.39
C ALA A 309 -6.40 -32.21 11.26
N LYS A 310 -7.18 -31.49 12.08
CA LYS A 310 -7.17 -30.02 12.11
C LYS A 310 -5.85 -29.46 12.66
N THR A 311 -5.33 -30.02 13.74
CA THR A 311 -4.05 -29.66 14.33
C THR A 311 -2.89 -29.91 13.35
N GLU A 312 -2.88 -31.08 12.68
CA GLU A 312 -1.91 -31.39 11.64
C GLU A 312 -2.00 -30.43 10.46
N ALA A 313 -3.22 -30.08 10.01
CA ALA A 313 -3.43 -29.09 8.96
C ALA A 313 -2.91 -27.69 9.36
N ALA A 314 -3.13 -27.28 10.62
CA ALA A 314 -2.60 -26.03 11.14
C ALA A 314 -1.06 -26.05 11.22
N ALA A 315 -0.45 -27.18 11.60
CA ALA A 315 0.99 -27.36 11.58
C ALA A 315 1.58 -27.19 10.16
N TRP A 316 0.96 -27.76 9.14
CA TRP A 316 1.38 -27.55 7.74
C TRP A 316 1.20 -26.12 7.27
N ARG A 317 0.15 -25.41 7.70
CA ARG A 317 -0.01 -23.96 7.42
C ARG A 317 1.08 -23.11 8.08
N LYS A 318 1.56 -23.51 9.26
CA LYS A 318 2.74 -22.86 9.87
C LYS A 318 4.00 -23.07 9.02
N GLU A 319 4.23 -24.29 8.49
CA GLU A 319 5.36 -24.53 7.59
C GLU A 319 5.22 -23.73 6.26
N GLU A 320 4.00 -23.61 5.72
CA GLU A 320 3.71 -22.72 4.59
C GLU A 320 4.06 -21.24 4.91
N ALA A 321 3.64 -20.74 6.07
CA ALA A 321 3.97 -19.37 6.51
C ALA A 321 5.48 -19.14 6.66
N LYS A 322 6.23 -20.14 7.16
CA LYS A 322 7.70 -20.08 7.21
C LYS A 322 8.31 -20.03 5.82
N ALA A 323 7.82 -20.83 4.88
CA ALA A 323 8.30 -20.83 3.51
C ALA A 323 8.04 -19.47 2.82
N ILE A 324 6.86 -18.87 3.04
CA ILE A 324 6.52 -17.53 2.57
C ILE A 324 7.47 -16.47 3.17
N ARG A 325 7.73 -16.55 4.48
CA ARG A 325 8.71 -15.64 5.11
C ARG A 325 10.09 -15.77 4.48
N ASP A 326 10.58 -16.96 4.26
CA ASP A 326 11.91 -17.20 3.71
C ASP A 326 12.01 -16.76 2.24
N ASP A 327 10.92 -16.88 1.49
CA ASP A 327 10.80 -16.33 0.13
C ASP A 327 10.80 -14.80 0.16
N THR A 328 10.04 -14.18 1.08
CA THR A 328 10.04 -12.72 1.29
C THR A 328 11.44 -12.18 1.59
N TYR A 329 12.22 -12.89 2.42
CA TYR A 329 13.61 -12.53 2.66
C TYR A 329 14.45 -12.53 1.37
N ARG A 330 14.28 -13.53 0.51
CA ARG A 330 15.01 -13.61 -0.77
C ARG A 330 14.59 -12.49 -1.71
N GLN A 331 13.30 -12.22 -1.83
CA GLN A 331 12.77 -11.14 -2.68
C GLN A 331 13.28 -9.77 -2.24
N VAL A 332 13.30 -9.49 -0.93
CA VAL A 332 13.84 -8.22 -0.40
C VAL A 332 15.34 -8.10 -0.66
N VAL A 333 16.12 -9.18 -0.51
CA VAL A 333 17.56 -9.17 -0.82
C VAL A 333 17.79 -8.95 -2.31
N GLU A 334 17.03 -9.61 -3.18
CA GLU A 334 17.08 -9.41 -4.63
C GLU A 334 16.72 -7.97 -4.99
N GLY A 335 15.58 -7.46 -4.52
CA GLY A 335 15.12 -6.09 -4.79
C GLY A 335 16.14 -5.04 -4.33
N THR A 336 16.75 -5.24 -3.16
CA THR A 336 17.80 -4.35 -2.64
C THR A 336 19.06 -4.41 -3.51
N THR A 337 19.47 -5.60 -3.97
CA THR A 337 20.62 -5.77 -4.85
C THR A 337 20.39 -5.08 -6.19
N LEU A 338 19.21 -5.25 -6.78
CA LEU A 338 18.84 -4.57 -8.03
C LEU A 338 18.81 -3.05 -7.87
N ALA A 339 18.26 -2.54 -6.76
CA ALA A 339 18.22 -1.11 -6.48
C ALA A 339 19.63 -0.52 -6.29
N TRP A 340 20.49 -1.19 -5.55
CA TRP A 340 21.90 -0.82 -5.37
C TRP A 340 22.66 -0.74 -6.70
N ASN A 341 22.56 -1.79 -7.52
CA ASN A 341 23.23 -1.82 -8.82
C ASN A 341 22.72 -0.72 -9.75
N ALA A 342 21.39 -0.49 -9.78
CA ALA A 342 20.80 0.56 -10.58
C ALA A 342 21.33 1.94 -10.15
N TYR A 343 21.37 2.24 -8.86
CA TYR A 343 21.92 3.49 -8.33
C TYR A 343 23.40 3.67 -8.70
N ARG A 344 24.22 2.68 -8.42
CA ARG A 344 25.67 2.74 -8.69
C ARG A 344 25.97 2.96 -10.17
N PHE A 345 25.36 2.18 -11.05
CA PHE A 345 25.70 2.25 -12.48
C PHE A 345 25.13 3.50 -13.15
N VAL A 346 23.95 4.00 -12.74
CA VAL A 346 23.42 5.24 -13.30
C VAL A 346 24.25 6.45 -12.86
N THR A 347 24.78 6.46 -11.63
CA THR A 347 25.68 7.50 -11.14
C THR A 347 26.97 7.55 -11.97
N GLU A 348 27.60 6.39 -12.24
CA GLU A 348 28.78 6.31 -13.09
C GLU A 348 28.46 6.72 -14.55
N GLN A 349 27.33 6.29 -15.10
CA GLN A 349 26.88 6.61 -16.47
C GLN A 349 26.62 8.10 -16.65
N LYS A 350 26.06 8.78 -15.67
CA LYS A 350 25.78 10.23 -15.70
C LYS A 350 27.05 11.05 -15.97
N ASP A 351 28.18 10.67 -15.39
CA ASP A 351 29.45 11.36 -15.60
C ASP A 351 29.96 11.24 -17.06
N PHE A 352 29.76 10.08 -17.69
CA PHE A 352 30.07 9.93 -19.11
C PHE A 352 29.12 10.73 -20.00
N TYR A 353 27.85 10.80 -19.68
CA TYR A 353 26.90 11.65 -20.43
C TYR A 353 27.23 13.15 -20.28
N ARG A 354 27.72 13.58 -19.11
CA ARG A 354 28.20 14.97 -18.95
C ARG A 354 29.38 15.26 -19.84
N GLN A 355 30.38 14.37 -19.88
CA GLN A 355 31.52 14.51 -20.78
C GLN A 355 31.09 14.52 -22.26
N ASN A 356 30.11 13.70 -22.63
CA ASN A 356 29.57 13.69 -23.99
C ASN A 356 28.92 15.05 -24.35
N VAL A 357 28.16 15.67 -23.44
CA VAL A 357 27.59 17.03 -23.65
C VAL A 357 28.70 18.04 -23.89
N ASP A 358 29.79 18.01 -23.11
CA ASP A 358 30.90 18.95 -23.21
C ASP A 358 31.61 18.81 -24.58
N TYR A 359 31.90 17.58 -25.02
CA TYR A 359 32.57 17.33 -26.30
C TYR A 359 31.65 17.62 -27.50
N ALA A 360 30.38 17.19 -27.45
CA ALA A 360 29.41 17.51 -28.51
C ALA A 360 29.20 19.00 -28.65
N SER A 361 29.19 19.76 -27.55
CA SER A 361 29.09 21.22 -27.57
C SER A 361 30.33 21.88 -28.26
N GLN A 362 31.54 21.41 -27.90
CA GLN A 362 32.76 21.89 -28.52
C GLN A 362 32.79 21.60 -30.04
N ALA A 363 32.40 20.38 -30.43
CA ALA A 363 32.33 19.96 -31.84
C ALA A 363 31.34 20.83 -32.63
N GLN A 364 30.14 21.06 -32.06
CA GLN A 364 29.09 21.86 -32.68
C GLN A 364 29.56 23.31 -32.91
N ILE A 365 30.20 23.93 -31.92
CA ILE A 365 30.77 25.28 -32.05
C ILE A 365 31.87 25.31 -33.13
N GLY A 366 32.73 24.29 -33.16
CA GLY A 366 33.80 24.14 -34.16
C GLY A 366 33.25 24.01 -35.58
N TYR A 367 32.25 23.17 -35.79
CA TYR A 367 31.63 22.94 -37.10
C TYR A 367 30.88 24.17 -37.60
N MET A 368 30.19 24.88 -36.73
CA MET A 368 29.53 26.14 -37.09
C MET A 368 30.55 27.19 -37.56
N LYS A 369 31.69 27.36 -36.86
CA LYS A 369 32.76 28.29 -37.30
C LYS A 369 33.36 27.88 -38.67
N GLN A 370 33.56 26.60 -38.93
CA GLN A 370 34.07 26.09 -40.19
C GLN A 370 33.06 26.26 -41.35
N PHE A 371 31.77 26.10 -41.06
CA PHE A 371 30.69 26.32 -42.02
C PHE A 371 30.63 27.80 -42.48
N VAL A 372 30.72 28.74 -41.55
CA VAL A 372 30.70 30.18 -41.86
C VAL A 372 31.80 30.55 -42.86
N ILE A 373 33.00 29.92 -42.77
CA ILE A 373 34.12 30.20 -43.67
C ILE A 373 34.17 29.21 -44.90
N GLY A 374 33.09 28.43 -45.12
CA GLY A 374 32.95 27.57 -46.30
C GLY A 374 33.77 26.27 -46.24
N ARG A 375 34.32 25.86 -45.08
CA ARG A 375 35.13 24.67 -44.91
C ARG A 375 34.37 23.42 -44.49
N ARG A 376 33.08 23.56 -44.15
CA ARG A 376 32.18 22.48 -43.75
C ARG A 376 30.85 22.56 -44.45
N SER A 377 30.18 21.44 -44.66
CA SER A 377 28.82 21.38 -45.19
C SER A 377 27.76 21.77 -44.19
N LEU A 378 26.59 22.20 -44.68
CA LEU A 378 25.42 22.40 -43.85
C LEU A 378 25.00 21.14 -43.12
N LEU A 379 25.14 19.96 -43.77
CA LEU A 379 24.82 18.67 -43.18
C LEU A 379 25.61 18.41 -41.90
N ASP A 380 26.93 18.69 -41.92
CA ASP A 380 27.78 18.50 -40.72
C ASP A 380 27.32 19.39 -39.55
N VAL A 381 26.85 20.62 -39.82
CA VAL A 381 26.32 21.53 -38.79
C VAL A 381 24.99 21.01 -38.22
N LEU A 382 24.08 20.57 -39.10
CA LEU A 382 22.78 20.05 -38.69
C LEU A 382 22.94 18.77 -37.85
N ASP A 383 23.82 17.86 -38.28
CA ASP A 383 24.08 16.61 -37.57
C ASP A 383 24.71 16.88 -36.19
N SER A 384 25.69 17.81 -36.11
CA SER A 384 26.29 18.21 -34.83
C SER A 384 25.30 18.85 -33.84
N LYS A 385 24.31 19.60 -34.35
CA LYS A 385 23.23 20.16 -33.51
C LYS A 385 22.30 19.04 -32.94
N ILE A 386 21.96 18.06 -33.78
CA ILE A 386 21.18 16.90 -33.33
C ILE A 386 21.97 16.09 -32.29
N GLU A 387 23.26 15.86 -32.55
CA GLU A 387 24.13 15.14 -31.61
C GLU A 387 24.19 15.85 -30.25
N LEU A 388 24.36 17.16 -30.22
CA LEU A 388 24.33 17.94 -28.99
C LEU A 388 22.96 17.91 -28.28
N PHE A 389 21.86 17.98 -29.03
CA PHE A 389 20.52 17.85 -28.49
C PHE A 389 20.30 16.48 -27.83
N VAL A 390 20.70 15.41 -28.50
CA VAL A 390 20.63 14.04 -27.98
C VAL A 390 21.53 13.86 -26.76
N ALA A 391 22.76 14.38 -26.79
CA ALA A 391 23.68 14.35 -25.65
C ALA A 391 23.08 15.06 -24.41
N ARG A 392 22.52 16.25 -24.57
CA ARG A 392 21.84 16.99 -23.49
C ARG A 392 20.64 16.26 -22.95
N LYS A 393 19.81 15.66 -23.83
CA LYS A 393 18.65 14.86 -23.43
C LYS A 393 19.06 13.63 -22.64
N ASN A 394 20.14 12.93 -23.06
CA ASN A 394 20.65 11.76 -22.35
C ASN A 394 21.22 12.13 -20.98
N TYR A 395 21.96 13.22 -20.87
CA TYR A 395 22.45 13.72 -19.58
C TYR A 395 21.31 14.11 -18.65
N LEU A 396 20.29 14.81 -19.17
CA LEU A 396 19.08 15.15 -18.41
C LEU A 396 18.40 13.86 -17.89
N ASN A 397 18.18 12.89 -18.77
CA ASN A 397 17.59 11.60 -18.40
C ASN A 397 18.41 10.91 -17.31
N ALA A 398 19.72 10.77 -17.47
CA ALA A 398 20.58 10.12 -16.48
C ALA A 398 20.56 10.83 -15.11
N SER A 399 20.49 12.16 -15.11
CA SER A 399 20.43 12.97 -13.88
C SER A 399 19.15 12.68 -13.08
N PHE A 400 18.00 12.51 -13.74
CA PHE A 400 16.75 12.19 -13.07
C PHE A 400 16.61 10.69 -12.77
N GLU A 401 17.18 9.81 -13.60
CA GLU A 401 17.26 8.39 -13.30
C GLU A 401 18.12 8.10 -12.05
N GLU A 402 19.20 8.85 -11.82
CA GLU A 402 19.99 8.77 -10.58
C GLU A 402 19.14 9.14 -9.37
N GLN A 403 18.32 10.19 -9.43
CA GLN A 403 17.44 10.57 -8.34
C GLN A 403 16.37 9.49 -8.08
N LYS A 404 15.75 8.94 -9.12
CA LYS A 404 14.79 7.82 -8.96
C LYS A 404 15.44 6.59 -8.35
N ALA A 405 16.67 6.27 -8.78
CA ALA A 405 17.43 5.15 -8.25
C ALA A 405 17.80 5.36 -6.77
N SER A 406 18.08 6.60 -6.34
CA SER A 406 18.32 6.94 -4.93
C SER A 406 17.09 6.65 -4.08
N TYR A 407 15.91 7.17 -4.45
CA TYR A 407 14.66 6.91 -3.74
C TYR A 407 14.28 5.42 -3.74
N ARG A 408 14.48 4.72 -4.87
CA ARG A 408 14.28 3.28 -4.96
C ARG A 408 15.18 2.50 -4.00
N LEU A 409 16.46 2.91 -3.86
CA LEU A 409 17.39 2.26 -2.93
C LEU A 409 17.00 2.50 -1.48
N ILE A 410 16.57 3.71 -1.12
CA ILE A 410 16.08 4.04 0.21
C ILE A 410 14.80 3.24 0.54
N ASN A 411 13.86 3.15 -0.40
CA ASN A 411 12.65 2.32 -0.25
C ASN A 411 12.99 0.84 -0.04
N ALA A 412 13.94 0.29 -0.81
CA ALA A 412 14.38 -1.10 -0.68
C ALA A 412 14.98 -1.40 0.72
N THR A 413 15.45 -0.37 1.44
CA THR A 413 15.88 -0.51 2.85
C THR A 413 14.74 -0.29 3.86
N GLY A 414 13.50 0.02 3.40
CA GLY A 414 12.33 0.28 4.23
C GLY A 414 12.41 1.58 5.03
N LYS A 415 13.00 2.63 4.48
CA LYS A 415 13.29 3.91 5.14
C LYS A 415 12.86 5.14 4.33
N LEU A 416 12.02 4.98 3.30
CA LEU A 416 11.65 6.09 2.43
C LEU A 416 10.73 7.10 3.13
N ILE A 417 9.74 6.64 3.89
CA ILE A 417 8.83 7.51 4.64
C ILE A 417 9.60 8.32 5.68
N GLU A 418 10.58 7.68 6.35
CA GLU A 418 11.42 8.33 7.35
C GLU A 418 12.34 9.38 6.69
N GLU A 419 12.92 9.07 5.54
CA GLU A 419 13.75 10.01 4.75
C GLU A 419 12.93 11.23 4.30
N LEU A 420 11.71 11.02 3.82
CA LEU A 420 10.79 12.08 3.43
C LEU A 420 10.24 12.88 4.63
N ARG A 421 10.53 12.46 5.86
CA ARG A 421 10.04 13.10 7.10
C ARG A 421 8.53 13.26 7.13
N VAL A 422 7.83 12.26 6.58
CA VAL A 422 6.37 12.21 6.58
C VAL A 422 5.91 11.33 7.71
N ASP A 423 5.12 11.91 8.62
CA ASP A 423 4.55 11.15 9.73
C ASP A 423 3.44 10.24 9.24
N THR A 424 3.48 8.98 9.67
CA THR A 424 2.36 8.07 9.46
C THR A 424 1.18 8.51 10.32
N PRO A 425 -0.07 8.46 9.80
CA PRO A 425 -1.25 8.84 10.58
C PRO A 425 -1.31 8.13 11.94
N GLU A 426 -1.66 8.86 13.01
CA GLU A 426 -1.80 8.28 14.37
C GLU A 426 -2.75 7.08 14.40
N ALA A 427 -3.78 7.10 13.55
CA ALA A 427 -4.74 6.00 13.41
C ALA A 427 -4.09 4.65 12.99
N TRP A 428 -2.86 4.67 12.44
CA TRP A 428 -2.12 3.46 12.06
C TRP A 428 -1.27 2.89 13.20
N GLN A 429 -1.22 3.55 14.33
CA GLN A 429 -0.50 3.06 15.50
C GLN A 429 -1.29 1.96 16.20
N LEU A 430 -0.58 1.05 16.85
CA LEU A 430 -1.22 0.04 17.72
C LEU A 430 -1.84 0.77 18.92
N LYS A 431 -3.09 0.46 19.23
CA LYS A 431 -3.81 1.11 20.33
C LYS A 431 -3.22 0.61 21.66
N GLU A 432 -2.78 1.52 22.53
CA GLU A 432 -2.07 1.21 23.79
C GLU A 432 -2.83 0.25 24.72
N GLN A 433 -4.15 0.26 24.70
CA GLN A 433 -4.99 -0.64 25.51
C GLN A 433 -4.76 -2.14 25.17
N ASP A 434 -4.36 -2.43 23.94
CA ASP A 434 -4.10 -3.81 23.50
C ASP A 434 -2.69 -4.29 23.87
N THR A 435 -1.76 -3.37 24.15
CA THR A 435 -0.36 -3.69 24.50
C THR A 435 -0.22 -4.05 25.98
N GLU A 436 -0.97 -3.43 26.87
CA GLU A 436 -0.94 -3.72 28.31
C GLU A 436 -1.56 -5.08 28.68
N GLU A 437 -2.61 -5.52 27.95
CA GLU A 437 -3.23 -6.82 28.18
C GLU A 437 -2.35 -7.97 27.71
N SER A 438 -1.67 -7.83 26.57
CA SER A 438 -0.72 -8.84 26.09
C SER A 438 0.51 -8.98 27.00
N THR A 439 1.01 -7.88 27.56
CA THR A 439 2.17 -7.90 28.49
C THR A 439 1.80 -8.53 29.84
N LYS A 440 0.58 -8.31 30.33
CA LYS A 440 0.10 -8.94 31.60
C LYS A 440 -0.10 -10.45 31.48
N GLN A 441 -0.40 -10.95 30.28
CA GLN A 441 -0.55 -12.39 30.02
C GLN A 441 0.80 -13.11 29.87
N GLU A 442 1.85 -12.46 29.37
CA GLU A 442 3.22 -13.01 29.30
C GLU A 442 3.90 -13.06 30.67
N VAL A 443 3.58 -12.16 31.60
CA VAL A 443 4.17 -12.12 32.96
C VAL A 443 3.53 -13.12 33.92
N ASN A 444 2.33 -13.61 33.63
CA ASN A 444 1.60 -14.57 34.46
C ASN A 444 1.70 -16.04 33.99
N LYS A 445 2.57 -16.37 33.06
CA LYS A 445 3.00 -17.70 32.66
C LYS A 445 4.37 -18.02 33.28
#